data_bba053404c93fcda4b2a089085a80d12
#
_entry.id   bba053404c93fcda4b2a089085a80d12
#
_cell.length_a   1.000
_cell.length_b   1.000
_cell.length_c   1.000
_cell.angle_alpha   90.00
_cell.angle_beta   90.00
_cell.angle_gamma   90.00
#
_symmetry.space_group_name_H-M   'P 1'
#
loop_
_entity.id
_entity.type
_entity.pdbx_description
1 polymer ?
#
loop_
_entity_poly.entity_id
_entity_poly.type
_entity_poly.pdbx_seq_one_letter_code
_entity_poly.pdbx_strand_id
1 'polypeptide(L)'
;MAEIKPDEISAILRQQLSNFNASADLEEVGSVLQVGDGIARVYGLGNVRYGELVEFENGVRAIALNLEEDNVGVVLMGESGDIMEGAKVRRTGQIASIKVGEGMVGRVVNTLGEPIDGKGPITGERYEMPLERKAPGVIFREPVKEPLQTGIKAIDAMIPIGRGQRELIIGDRQTGKTAIAIDTIINQKEFFKAGKTVYCIYVAIGQKASTIAGVMKTLQDAGAMEFTTIVAASASEPAPLQFYAPFAGAAIGEFFRDTGRPALIIYDDLSKQAVAYREVSLLLRRPPGREAYPGDVFYLHSRLLERAAKVISDDKVAKNMNDVPDSIRHLVKGGGSLTALPIIETQAGDVSAYIPTNVISITDGQIFLEGNLFNSGIRPAINVGISVSRVGGNAQIKSMKKVAGTLKLDQALYRELEAFSKFGGDLDAATKNVIDKGARNVEILKQPQYSPFAVEKQVAIIYLGTNGLLKDVAVKRVKEFEDHFLMEMENKLPEVMAEFKKGNLPEDGLKKMVALANGLIPSYKS
;
A
#
# COMPACT_ATOMS: atom_id res chain seq x y z
N MET A 1 -74.82 -12.70 -22.70
CA MET A 1 -73.52 -13.27 -22.42
C MET A 1 -72.90 -13.61 -23.77
N ALA A 2 -71.86 -12.88 -24.18
CA ALA A 2 -71.18 -13.17 -25.43
C ALA A 2 -70.32 -14.44 -25.21
N GLU A 3 -70.64 -15.50 -25.95
CA GLU A 3 -69.81 -16.73 -26.01
C GLU A 3 -68.48 -16.35 -26.66
N ILE A 4 -67.43 -16.41 -25.87
CA ILE A 4 -66.04 -16.27 -26.37
C ILE A 4 -65.71 -17.54 -27.15
N LYS A 5 -65.49 -17.43 -28.45
CA LYS A 5 -65.16 -18.54 -29.31
C LYS A 5 -63.77 -19.12 -28.95
N PRO A 6 -63.59 -20.43 -28.93
CA PRO A 6 -62.32 -21.08 -28.63
C PRO A 6 -61.16 -20.61 -29.51
N ASP A 7 -61.44 -20.20 -30.73
CA ASP A 7 -60.45 -19.69 -31.68
C ASP A 7 -59.89 -18.33 -31.31
N GLU A 8 -60.72 -17.46 -30.69
CA GLU A 8 -60.28 -16.12 -30.20
C GLU A 8 -59.36 -16.27 -28.97
N ILE A 9 -59.66 -17.23 -28.06
CA ILE A 9 -58.78 -17.54 -26.92
C ILE A 9 -57.47 -18.12 -27.44
N SER A 10 -57.50 -18.99 -28.42
CA SER A 10 -56.29 -19.58 -29.04
C SER A 10 -55.44 -18.54 -29.76
N ALA A 11 -56.09 -17.54 -30.41
CA ALA A 11 -55.37 -16.42 -31.05
C ALA A 11 -54.73 -15.49 -30.04
N ILE A 12 -55.41 -15.14 -28.94
CA ILE A 12 -54.88 -14.30 -27.84
C ILE A 12 -53.73 -15.03 -27.12
N LEU A 13 -53.89 -16.32 -26.84
CA LEU A 13 -52.82 -17.14 -26.24
C LEU A 13 -51.59 -17.26 -27.15
N ARG A 14 -51.79 -17.45 -28.47
CA ARG A 14 -50.69 -17.45 -29.45
C ARG A 14 -50.00 -16.09 -29.55
N GLN A 15 -50.77 -14.99 -29.53
CA GLN A 15 -50.24 -13.66 -29.56
C GLN A 15 -49.48 -13.30 -28.26
N GLN A 16 -49.97 -13.75 -27.10
CA GLN A 16 -49.25 -13.66 -25.84
C GLN A 16 -48.01 -14.55 -25.77
N LEU A 17 -48.10 -15.79 -26.30
CA LEU A 17 -46.96 -16.69 -26.38
C LEU A 17 -45.92 -16.28 -27.44
N SER A 18 -46.30 -15.67 -28.54
CA SER A 18 -45.35 -15.13 -29.52
C SER A 18 -44.64 -13.86 -29.04
N ASN A 19 -45.24 -13.13 -28.10
CA ASN A 19 -44.59 -11.98 -27.41
C ASN A 19 -43.81 -12.45 -26.17
N PHE A 20 -43.82 -13.72 -25.84
CA PHE A 20 -43.18 -14.27 -24.66
C PHE A 20 -41.73 -14.71 -24.97
N ASN A 21 -40.89 -13.72 -25.27
CA ASN A 21 -39.42 -13.85 -25.18
C ASN A 21 -38.96 -13.72 -23.71
N ALA A 22 -39.82 -14.10 -22.75
CA ALA A 22 -39.59 -13.86 -21.33
C ALA A 22 -38.42 -14.68 -20.78
N SER A 23 -38.02 -15.79 -21.40
CA SER A 23 -36.87 -16.55 -20.97
C SER A 23 -35.54 -15.80 -21.29
N ALA A 24 -35.47 -15.17 -22.47
CA ALA A 24 -34.31 -14.37 -22.86
C ALA A 24 -34.22 -13.05 -22.07
N ASP A 25 -35.38 -12.41 -21.82
CA ASP A 25 -35.43 -11.17 -21.01
C ASP A 25 -35.12 -11.43 -19.52
N LEU A 26 -35.55 -12.55 -18.96
CA LEU A 26 -35.27 -12.93 -17.56
C LEU A 26 -33.80 -13.30 -17.31
N GLU A 27 -33.05 -13.71 -18.33
CA GLU A 27 -31.62 -13.99 -18.24
C GLU A 27 -30.77 -12.72 -18.23
N GLU A 28 -31.26 -11.62 -18.78
CA GLU A 28 -30.56 -10.33 -18.92
C GLU A 28 -31.06 -9.26 -17.92
N VAL A 29 -32.32 -9.38 -17.45
CA VAL A 29 -32.96 -8.44 -16.54
C VAL A 29 -33.53 -9.20 -15.34
N GLY A 30 -33.10 -8.79 -14.15
CA GLY A 30 -33.60 -9.31 -12.87
C GLY A 30 -34.49 -8.30 -12.14
N SER A 31 -35.10 -8.75 -11.05
CA SER A 31 -35.90 -7.95 -10.15
C SER A 31 -35.36 -8.03 -8.71
N VAL A 32 -35.32 -6.91 -8.01
CA VAL A 32 -34.85 -6.83 -6.63
C VAL A 32 -35.83 -7.55 -5.71
N LEU A 33 -35.36 -8.56 -5.00
CA LEU A 33 -36.12 -9.25 -3.94
C LEU A 33 -36.00 -8.57 -2.59
N GLN A 34 -34.80 -8.05 -2.30
CA GLN A 34 -34.46 -7.41 -1.03
C GLN A 34 -33.30 -6.44 -1.25
N VAL A 35 -33.33 -5.29 -0.59
CA VAL A 35 -32.24 -4.32 -0.59
C VAL A 35 -32.04 -3.76 0.82
N GLY A 36 -30.79 -3.51 1.19
CA GLY A 36 -30.43 -2.86 2.45
C GLY A 36 -28.94 -2.98 2.73
N ASP A 37 -28.41 -2.05 3.52
CA ASP A 37 -27.03 -2.06 4.02
C ASP A 37 -25.94 -2.23 2.94
N GLY A 38 -26.16 -1.66 1.75
CA GLY A 38 -25.20 -1.72 0.65
C GLY A 38 -25.20 -3.03 -0.14
N ILE A 39 -26.18 -3.91 0.07
CA ILE A 39 -26.38 -5.12 -0.73
C ILE A 39 -27.79 -5.19 -1.30
N ALA A 40 -27.97 -5.95 -2.38
CA ALA A 40 -29.27 -6.34 -2.86
C ALA A 40 -29.29 -7.83 -3.25
N ARG A 41 -30.46 -8.46 -3.14
CA ARG A 41 -30.74 -9.78 -3.67
C ARG A 41 -31.65 -9.62 -4.89
N VAL A 42 -31.24 -10.20 -6.00
CA VAL A 42 -31.90 -10.05 -7.29
C VAL A 42 -32.35 -11.42 -7.78
N TYR A 43 -33.60 -11.53 -8.13
CA TYR A 43 -34.17 -12.70 -8.81
C TYR A 43 -33.93 -12.58 -10.31
N GLY A 44 -33.64 -13.68 -10.97
CA GLY A 44 -33.25 -13.68 -12.38
C GLY A 44 -31.76 -13.49 -12.58
N LEU A 45 -31.33 -12.92 -13.71
CA LEU A 45 -29.91 -12.77 -14.09
C LEU A 45 -29.19 -14.12 -14.24
N GLY A 46 -29.85 -15.12 -14.84
CA GLY A 46 -29.34 -16.51 -14.91
C GLY A 46 -27.97 -16.66 -15.55
N ASN A 47 -27.56 -15.73 -16.43
CA ASN A 47 -26.28 -15.76 -17.13
C ASN A 47 -25.21 -14.82 -16.50
N VAL A 48 -25.51 -14.19 -15.36
CA VAL A 48 -24.56 -13.27 -14.70
C VAL A 48 -23.32 -14.04 -14.21
N ARG A 49 -22.15 -13.43 -14.33
CA ARG A 49 -20.88 -14.01 -13.85
C ARG A 49 -20.48 -13.41 -12.51
N TYR A 50 -19.71 -14.16 -11.74
CA TYR A 50 -19.06 -13.63 -10.56
C TYR A 50 -18.17 -12.42 -10.92
N GLY A 51 -18.31 -11.32 -10.19
CA GLY A 51 -17.58 -10.08 -10.45
C GLY A 51 -18.13 -9.25 -11.61
N GLU A 52 -19.25 -9.62 -12.21
CA GLU A 52 -19.90 -8.84 -13.27
C GLU A 52 -20.60 -7.62 -12.68
N LEU A 53 -20.50 -6.49 -13.40
CA LEU A 53 -21.27 -5.28 -13.11
C LEU A 53 -22.72 -5.48 -13.54
N VAL A 54 -23.64 -5.11 -12.68
CA VAL A 54 -25.07 -4.95 -12.96
C VAL A 54 -25.48 -3.53 -12.70
N GLU A 55 -26.52 -3.05 -13.37
CA GLU A 55 -26.99 -1.68 -13.30
C GLU A 55 -28.49 -1.64 -12.96
N PHE A 56 -28.84 -0.85 -11.97
CA PHE A 56 -30.21 -0.59 -11.55
C PHE A 56 -30.84 0.49 -12.41
N GLU A 57 -32.18 0.56 -12.46
CA GLU A 57 -32.93 1.56 -13.24
C GLU A 57 -32.57 3.01 -12.90
N ASN A 58 -32.16 3.27 -11.66
CA ASN A 58 -31.70 4.59 -11.18
C ASN A 58 -30.23 4.89 -11.51
N GLY A 59 -29.55 4.03 -12.26
CA GLY A 59 -28.14 4.17 -12.65
C GLY A 59 -27.12 3.73 -11.59
N VAL A 60 -27.57 3.27 -10.41
CA VAL A 60 -26.65 2.69 -9.41
C VAL A 60 -26.07 1.39 -9.96
N ARG A 61 -24.76 1.23 -9.83
CA ARG A 61 -24.04 0.02 -10.24
C ARG A 61 -23.81 -0.89 -9.04
N ALA A 62 -23.80 -2.18 -9.30
CA ALA A 62 -23.46 -3.19 -8.30
C ALA A 62 -22.61 -4.30 -8.91
N ILE A 63 -21.97 -5.08 -8.05
CA ILE A 63 -21.11 -6.20 -8.44
C ILE A 63 -21.75 -7.50 -7.95
N ALA A 64 -21.92 -8.48 -8.84
CA ALA A 64 -22.44 -9.79 -8.50
C ALA A 64 -21.38 -10.61 -7.75
N LEU A 65 -21.65 -10.96 -6.49
CA LEU A 65 -20.71 -11.68 -5.61
C LEU A 65 -21.20 -13.03 -5.11
N ASN A 66 -22.51 -13.24 -5.08
CA ASN A 66 -23.09 -14.50 -4.63
C ASN A 66 -24.06 -15.01 -5.69
N LEU A 67 -23.71 -16.13 -6.31
CA LEU A 67 -24.54 -16.75 -7.35
C LEU A 67 -25.22 -17.98 -6.74
N GLU A 68 -26.51 -17.84 -6.44
CA GLU A 68 -27.35 -18.91 -5.90
C GLU A 68 -28.32 -19.41 -7.00
N GLU A 69 -28.93 -20.56 -6.79
CA GLU A 69 -29.83 -21.16 -7.78
C GLU A 69 -31.03 -20.24 -8.10
N ASP A 70 -31.60 -19.61 -7.08
CA ASP A 70 -32.80 -18.77 -7.20
C ASP A 70 -32.56 -17.27 -7.20
N ASN A 71 -31.36 -16.83 -6.82
CA ASN A 71 -31.06 -15.40 -6.68
C ASN A 71 -29.58 -15.08 -6.82
N VAL A 72 -29.31 -13.80 -7.06
CA VAL A 72 -27.95 -13.25 -7.14
C VAL A 72 -27.78 -12.22 -6.03
N GLY A 73 -26.81 -12.43 -5.17
CA GLY A 73 -26.36 -11.42 -4.19
C GLY A 73 -25.42 -10.42 -4.83
N VAL A 74 -25.81 -9.15 -4.85
CA VAL A 74 -25.02 -8.07 -5.44
C VAL A 74 -24.63 -7.05 -4.36
N VAL A 75 -23.45 -6.46 -4.48
CA VAL A 75 -22.97 -5.39 -3.60
C VAL A 75 -23.06 -4.07 -4.35
N LEU A 76 -23.70 -3.08 -3.72
CA LEU A 76 -23.96 -1.78 -4.32
C LEU A 76 -22.69 -0.93 -4.29
N MET A 77 -22.39 -0.32 -5.43
CA MET A 77 -21.26 0.62 -5.58
C MET A 77 -21.75 2.08 -5.48
N GLY A 78 -22.73 2.33 -4.64
CA GLY A 78 -23.37 3.63 -4.42
C GLY A 78 -24.38 3.57 -3.29
N GLU A 79 -25.12 4.66 -3.09
CA GLU A 79 -26.17 4.74 -2.09
C GLU A 79 -27.39 3.87 -2.48
N SER A 80 -27.98 3.19 -1.50
CA SER A 80 -29.12 2.29 -1.69
C SER A 80 -30.48 2.97 -1.51
N GLY A 81 -30.52 4.24 -1.11
CA GLY A 81 -31.74 4.91 -0.64
C GLY A 81 -32.90 4.96 -1.64
N ASP A 82 -32.61 4.96 -2.94
CA ASP A 82 -33.61 5.06 -3.99
C ASP A 82 -33.92 3.71 -4.67
N ILE A 83 -33.38 2.60 -4.16
CA ILE A 83 -33.63 1.27 -4.72
C ILE A 83 -34.73 0.61 -3.90
N MET A 84 -35.81 0.18 -4.58
CA MET A 84 -36.94 -0.48 -3.97
C MET A 84 -37.01 -1.96 -4.34
N GLU A 85 -37.72 -2.75 -3.55
CA GLU A 85 -38.10 -4.11 -3.92
C GLU A 85 -38.93 -4.07 -5.22
N GLY A 86 -38.67 -5.01 -6.11
CA GLY A 86 -39.29 -5.06 -7.44
C GLY A 86 -38.58 -4.21 -8.52
N ALA A 87 -37.63 -3.33 -8.15
CA ALA A 87 -36.85 -2.56 -9.12
C ALA A 87 -36.11 -3.47 -10.09
N LYS A 88 -35.98 -3.03 -11.34
CA LYS A 88 -35.27 -3.83 -12.36
C LYS A 88 -33.77 -3.63 -12.28
N VAL A 89 -33.06 -4.71 -12.51
CA VAL A 89 -31.61 -4.77 -12.55
C VAL A 89 -31.18 -5.43 -13.84
N ARG A 90 -30.32 -4.78 -14.60
CA ARG A 90 -29.82 -5.28 -15.88
C ARG A 90 -28.35 -5.67 -15.75
N ARG A 91 -27.97 -6.81 -16.30
CA ARG A 91 -26.57 -7.18 -16.44
C ARG A 91 -25.90 -6.33 -17.53
N THR A 92 -24.61 -6.05 -17.34
CA THR A 92 -23.82 -5.29 -18.31
C THR A 92 -22.96 -6.16 -19.22
N GLY A 93 -22.75 -7.43 -18.86
CA GLY A 93 -21.80 -8.32 -19.52
C GLY A 93 -20.33 -7.98 -19.26
N GLN A 94 -20.05 -6.93 -18.46
CA GLN A 94 -18.70 -6.45 -18.16
C GLN A 94 -18.29 -6.82 -16.75
N ILE A 95 -17.06 -7.28 -16.58
CA ILE A 95 -16.46 -7.47 -15.26
C ILE A 95 -16.18 -6.10 -14.63
N ALA A 96 -16.36 -6.00 -13.31
CA ALA A 96 -16.14 -4.77 -12.56
C ALA A 96 -14.74 -4.17 -12.84
N SER A 97 -14.73 -2.98 -13.41
CA SER A 97 -13.53 -2.27 -13.84
C SER A 97 -13.62 -0.78 -13.52
N ILE A 98 -12.47 -0.12 -13.49
CA ILE A 98 -12.37 1.34 -13.41
C ILE A 98 -11.56 1.87 -14.59
N LYS A 99 -11.83 3.13 -14.95
CA LYS A 99 -11.08 3.82 -16.02
C LYS A 99 -9.84 4.49 -15.44
N VAL A 100 -8.66 3.97 -15.80
CA VAL A 100 -7.35 4.43 -15.31
C VAL A 100 -6.56 5.10 -16.42
N GLY A 101 -5.79 6.11 -16.08
CA GLY A 101 -4.90 6.80 -17.02
C GLY A 101 -4.00 7.81 -16.31
N GLU A 102 -3.09 8.43 -17.05
CA GLU A 102 -2.13 9.39 -16.49
C GLU A 102 -2.79 10.62 -15.88
N GLY A 103 -3.97 11.00 -16.36
CA GLY A 103 -4.74 12.12 -15.81
C GLY A 103 -5.23 11.92 -14.37
N MET A 104 -5.07 10.72 -13.79
CA MET A 104 -5.37 10.45 -12.38
C MET A 104 -4.25 10.90 -11.44
N VAL A 105 -3.05 11.13 -11.96
CA VAL A 105 -1.93 11.62 -11.15
C VAL A 105 -2.23 13.03 -10.65
N GLY A 106 -2.01 13.28 -9.37
CA GLY A 106 -2.34 14.55 -8.72
C GLY A 106 -3.80 14.70 -8.31
N ARG A 107 -4.61 13.64 -8.46
CA ARG A 107 -6.06 13.67 -8.19
C ARG A 107 -6.42 12.85 -6.95
N VAL A 108 -7.56 13.19 -6.38
CA VAL A 108 -8.24 12.38 -5.36
C VAL A 108 -9.50 11.79 -5.99
N VAL A 109 -9.59 10.47 -5.96
CA VAL A 109 -10.70 9.71 -6.56
C VAL A 109 -11.38 8.82 -5.55
N ASN A 110 -12.63 8.45 -5.82
CA ASN A 110 -13.36 7.44 -5.07
C ASN A 110 -13.01 6.01 -5.56
N THR A 111 -13.64 5.01 -4.98
CA THR A 111 -13.47 3.58 -5.35
C THR A 111 -13.83 3.29 -6.81
N LEU A 112 -14.68 4.09 -7.43
CA LEU A 112 -15.07 3.95 -8.85
C LEU A 112 -14.12 4.67 -9.82
N GLY A 113 -13.06 5.31 -9.29
CA GLY A 113 -12.13 6.10 -10.11
C GLY A 113 -12.68 7.47 -10.52
N GLU A 114 -13.73 7.95 -9.87
CA GLU A 114 -14.32 9.25 -10.12
C GLU A 114 -13.65 10.33 -9.25
N PRO A 115 -13.36 11.52 -9.78
CA PRO A 115 -12.71 12.59 -9.03
C PRO A 115 -13.63 13.18 -7.96
N ILE A 116 -13.11 13.34 -6.75
CA ILE A 116 -13.81 13.92 -5.59
C ILE A 116 -13.07 15.15 -5.02
N ASP A 117 -12.05 15.64 -5.72
CA ASP A 117 -11.20 16.76 -5.31
C ASP A 117 -11.66 18.14 -5.77
N GLY A 118 -12.82 18.22 -6.41
CA GLY A 118 -13.38 19.49 -6.92
C GLY A 118 -12.65 20.09 -8.14
N LYS A 119 -11.66 19.38 -8.70
CA LYS A 119 -10.86 19.87 -9.85
C LYS A 119 -11.48 19.54 -11.22
N GLY A 120 -12.74 19.13 -11.25
CA GLY A 120 -13.43 18.75 -12.48
C GLY A 120 -13.06 17.35 -13.01
N PRO A 121 -13.53 16.97 -14.20
CA PRO A 121 -13.32 15.65 -14.77
C PRO A 121 -11.84 15.32 -14.97
N ILE A 122 -11.50 14.03 -14.91
CA ILE A 122 -10.16 13.55 -15.25
C ILE A 122 -9.97 13.66 -16.76
N THR A 123 -8.92 14.32 -17.19
CA THR A 123 -8.56 14.54 -18.60
C THR A 123 -7.57 13.49 -19.10
N GLY A 124 -7.45 13.37 -20.44
CA GLY A 124 -6.54 12.45 -21.09
C GLY A 124 -7.15 11.07 -21.38
N GLU A 125 -6.34 10.21 -21.98
CA GLU A 125 -6.72 8.84 -22.30
C GLU A 125 -6.90 8.01 -21.04
N ARG A 126 -7.95 7.20 -21.03
CA ARG A 126 -8.28 6.30 -19.92
C ARG A 126 -8.60 4.92 -20.45
N TYR A 127 -8.09 3.92 -19.74
CA TYR A 127 -8.16 2.52 -20.10
C TYR A 127 -8.94 1.76 -19.05
N GLU A 128 -9.77 0.81 -19.45
CA GLU A 128 -10.51 -0.04 -18.52
C GLU A 128 -9.57 -1.05 -17.88
N MET A 129 -9.47 -0.97 -16.55
CA MET A 129 -8.68 -1.87 -15.72
C MET A 129 -9.59 -2.63 -14.77
N PRO A 130 -9.59 -3.97 -14.78
CA PRO A 130 -10.41 -4.77 -13.87
C PRO A 130 -10.04 -4.51 -12.42
N LEU A 131 -11.05 -4.42 -11.54
CA LEU A 131 -10.84 -4.32 -10.10
C LEU A 131 -10.17 -5.59 -9.56
N GLU A 132 -10.69 -6.75 -9.95
CA GLU A 132 -10.09 -8.04 -9.61
C GLU A 132 -9.37 -8.62 -10.84
N ARG A 133 -8.10 -8.94 -10.66
CA ARG A 133 -7.22 -9.46 -11.71
C ARG A 133 -6.23 -10.43 -11.10
N LYS A 134 -5.90 -11.49 -11.80
CA LYS A 134 -4.84 -12.42 -11.37
C LYS A 134 -3.48 -11.74 -11.39
N ALA A 135 -2.70 -12.01 -10.36
CA ALA A 135 -1.32 -11.55 -10.27
C ALA A 135 -0.45 -12.11 -11.43
N PRO A 136 0.63 -11.41 -11.81
CA PRO A 136 1.58 -11.94 -12.78
C PRO A 136 2.11 -13.31 -12.36
N GLY A 137 2.10 -14.27 -13.29
CA GLY A 137 2.68 -15.60 -13.07
C GLY A 137 4.20 -15.55 -12.87
N VAL A 138 4.77 -16.66 -12.39
CA VAL A 138 6.20 -16.75 -12.02
C VAL A 138 7.15 -16.36 -13.15
N ILE A 139 6.85 -16.77 -14.39
CA ILE A 139 7.70 -16.50 -15.57
C ILE A 139 7.72 -15.02 -15.98
N PHE A 140 6.78 -14.22 -15.48
CA PHE A 140 6.67 -12.79 -15.78
C PHE A 140 7.29 -11.90 -14.71
N ARG A 141 7.91 -12.50 -13.69
CA ARG A 141 8.53 -11.77 -12.57
C ARG A 141 10.05 -11.83 -12.63
N GLU A 142 10.68 -10.77 -12.17
CA GLU A 142 12.11 -10.72 -11.88
C GLU A 142 12.36 -10.63 -10.37
N PRO A 143 13.53 -11.11 -9.89
CA PRO A 143 13.96 -10.90 -8.52
C PRO A 143 14.06 -9.41 -8.19
N VAL A 144 13.63 -9.04 -6.99
CA VAL A 144 13.72 -7.67 -6.47
C VAL A 144 15.18 -7.33 -6.17
N LYS A 145 15.74 -6.33 -6.84
CA LYS A 145 17.14 -5.88 -6.73
C LYS A 145 17.30 -4.36 -6.65
N GLU A 146 16.28 -3.61 -7.08
CA GLU A 146 16.32 -2.16 -7.08
C GLU A 146 15.77 -1.62 -5.76
N PRO A 147 16.50 -0.73 -5.05
CA PRO A 147 16.00 -0.15 -3.82
C PRO A 147 14.81 0.79 -4.06
N LEU A 148 13.83 0.73 -3.17
CA LEU A 148 12.86 1.79 -2.95
C LEU A 148 13.34 2.58 -1.73
N GLN A 149 13.92 3.75 -1.95
CA GLN A 149 14.39 4.60 -0.85
C GLN A 149 13.20 5.20 -0.11
N THR A 150 13.07 4.90 1.17
CA THR A 150 12.00 5.46 2.00
C THR A 150 12.36 6.84 2.55
N GLY A 151 13.64 7.15 2.61
CA GLY A 151 14.15 8.35 3.27
C GLY A 151 14.16 8.24 4.80
N ILE A 152 13.84 7.07 5.34
CA ILE A 152 13.82 6.80 6.78
C ILE A 152 15.05 5.98 7.13
N LYS A 153 15.97 6.57 7.88
CA LYS A 153 17.29 5.97 8.20
C LYS A 153 17.17 4.56 8.76
N ALA A 154 16.26 4.33 9.69
CA ALA A 154 16.07 3.04 10.32
C ALA A 154 15.59 1.96 9.33
N ILE A 155 14.74 2.33 8.37
CA ILE A 155 14.21 1.39 7.36
C ILE A 155 15.26 1.12 6.30
N ASP A 156 15.78 2.17 5.65
CA ASP A 156 16.72 2.03 4.55
C ASP A 156 18.00 1.31 4.96
N ALA A 157 18.43 1.46 6.22
CA ALA A 157 19.61 0.81 6.76
C ALA A 157 19.40 -0.65 7.24
N MET A 158 18.28 -0.95 7.91
CA MET A 158 18.10 -2.23 8.63
C MET A 158 17.00 -3.12 8.06
N ILE A 159 16.02 -2.55 7.37
CA ILE A 159 14.83 -3.23 6.84
C ILE A 159 14.55 -2.70 5.43
N PRO A 160 15.53 -2.80 4.50
CA PRO A 160 15.42 -2.17 3.20
C PRO A 160 14.29 -2.75 2.36
N ILE A 161 13.62 -1.87 1.60
CA ILE A 161 12.52 -2.21 0.72
C ILE A 161 12.98 -2.11 -0.73
N GLY A 162 12.65 -3.11 -1.53
CA GLY A 162 12.95 -3.13 -2.96
C GLY A 162 11.71 -2.85 -3.82
N ARG A 163 11.93 -2.38 -5.03
CA ARG A 163 10.88 -2.14 -6.02
C ARG A 163 10.23 -3.45 -6.47
N GLY A 164 8.93 -3.59 -6.21
CA GLY A 164 8.18 -4.83 -6.43
C GLY A 164 8.01 -5.70 -5.20
N GLN A 165 8.53 -5.29 -4.04
CA GLN A 165 8.38 -5.97 -2.76
C GLN A 165 7.06 -5.59 -2.09
N ARG A 166 6.57 -6.49 -1.21
CA ARG A 166 5.45 -6.25 -0.29
C ARG A 166 6.02 -6.18 1.12
N GLU A 167 6.05 -5.00 1.71
CA GLU A 167 6.55 -4.81 3.08
C GLU A 167 5.42 -4.29 3.97
N LEU A 168 5.07 -5.07 4.99
CA LEU A 168 4.00 -4.75 5.92
C LEU A 168 4.45 -3.70 6.92
N ILE A 169 3.63 -2.67 7.16
CA ILE A 169 3.78 -1.74 8.28
C ILE A 169 2.73 -2.11 9.32
N ILE A 170 3.16 -2.54 10.49
CA ILE A 170 2.27 -3.09 11.53
C ILE A 170 2.55 -2.48 12.89
N GLY A 171 1.52 -2.23 13.67
CA GLY A 171 1.62 -1.68 15.03
C GLY A 171 0.31 -1.12 15.54
N ASP A 172 0.29 -0.72 16.80
CA ASP A 172 -0.88 -0.18 17.47
C ASP A 172 -1.29 1.20 16.90
N ARG A 173 -2.46 1.65 17.29
CA ARG A 173 -2.97 2.98 16.93
C ARG A 173 -1.96 4.07 17.31
N GLN A 174 -1.80 5.08 16.46
CA GLN A 174 -0.96 6.26 16.70
C GLN A 174 0.53 5.98 16.93
N THR A 175 1.05 4.85 16.47
CA THR A 175 2.50 4.53 16.54
C THR A 175 3.32 5.09 15.37
N GLY A 176 2.69 5.80 14.42
CA GLY A 176 3.37 6.44 13.29
C GLY A 176 3.34 5.65 11.98
N LYS A 177 2.47 4.65 11.83
CA LYS A 177 2.34 3.84 10.60
C LYS A 177 2.11 4.71 9.35
N THR A 178 1.09 5.56 9.38
CA THR A 178 0.75 6.49 8.29
C THR A 178 1.89 7.48 8.03
N ALA A 179 2.61 7.94 9.06
CA ALA A 179 3.73 8.85 8.90
C ALA A 179 4.87 8.22 8.08
N ILE A 180 5.21 6.95 8.34
CA ILE A 180 6.21 6.19 7.54
C ILE A 180 5.78 6.11 6.09
N ALA A 181 4.50 5.83 5.83
CA ALA A 181 3.96 5.75 4.48
C ALA A 181 4.04 7.10 3.75
N ILE A 182 3.68 8.18 4.41
CA ILE A 182 3.74 9.54 3.85
C ILE A 182 5.20 9.96 3.59
N ASP A 183 6.11 9.72 4.53
CA ASP A 183 7.54 10.01 4.35
C ASP A 183 8.12 9.26 3.15
N THR A 184 7.72 8.00 2.98
CA THR A 184 8.14 7.19 1.81
C THR A 184 7.65 7.81 0.50
N ILE A 185 6.41 8.32 0.44
CA ILE A 185 5.90 9.04 -0.74
C ILE A 185 6.69 10.33 -0.96
N ILE A 186 6.87 11.15 0.07
CA ILE A 186 7.57 12.44 -0.02
C ILE A 186 8.99 12.24 -0.54
N ASN A 187 9.67 11.18 -0.11
CA ASN A 187 11.04 10.87 -0.55
C ASN A 187 11.14 10.57 -2.06
N GLN A 188 10.05 10.18 -2.72
CA GLN A 188 10.07 9.95 -4.17
C GLN A 188 10.16 11.24 -4.98
N LYS A 189 10.04 12.43 -4.35
CA LYS A 189 10.16 13.73 -5.00
C LYS A 189 11.53 13.92 -5.70
N GLU A 190 12.60 13.41 -5.12
CA GLU A 190 13.93 13.45 -5.72
C GLU A 190 13.98 12.68 -7.06
N PHE A 191 13.34 11.52 -7.09
CA PHE A 191 13.25 10.71 -8.33
C PHE A 191 12.35 11.39 -9.37
N PHE A 192 11.26 12.02 -8.94
CA PHE A 192 10.38 12.79 -9.82
C PHE A 192 11.13 13.94 -10.48
N LYS A 193 11.88 14.75 -9.72
CA LYS A 193 12.71 15.84 -10.24
C LYS A 193 13.80 15.36 -11.19
N ALA A 194 14.32 14.15 -11.00
CA ALA A 194 15.32 13.53 -11.86
C ALA A 194 14.73 12.87 -13.11
N GLY A 195 13.42 12.98 -13.36
CA GLY A 195 12.74 12.34 -14.49
C GLY A 195 12.60 10.82 -14.37
N LYS A 196 12.79 10.26 -13.18
CA LYS A 196 12.67 8.82 -12.86
C LYS A 196 11.50 8.59 -11.92
N THR A 197 10.33 9.09 -12.28
CA THR A 197 9.14 9.12 -11.43
C THR A 197 8.76 7.75 -10.91
N VAL A 198 8.55 7.65 -9.59
CA VAL A 198 7.81 6.56 -8.96
C VAL A 198 6.39 7.05 -8.73
N TYR A 199 5.42 6.45 -9.41
CA TYR A 199 4.01 6.84 -9.28
C TYR A 199 3.46 6.28 -7.99
N CYS A 200 2.98 7.17 -7.12
CA CYS A 200 2.50 6.79 -5.81
C CYS A 200 0.97 6.73 -5.78
N ILE A 201 0.43 5.71 -5.15
CA ILE A 201 -0.99 5.52 -4.91
C ILE A 201 -1.21 5.38 -3.41
N TYR A 202 -1.95 6.30 -2.82
CA TYR A 202 -2.35 6.22 -1.42
C TYR A 202 -3.82 5.84 -1.33
N VAL A 203 -4.11 4.67 -0.76
CA VAL A 203 -5.47 4.16 -0.60
C VAL A 203 -5.90 4.36 0.85
N ALA A 204 -6.81 5.30 1.08
CA ALA A 204 -7.41 5.56 2.39
C ALA A 204 -8.68 4.70 2.54
N ILE A 205 -8.66 3.76 3.50
CA ILE A 205 -9.72 2.78 3.70
C ILE A 205 -10.40 3.02 5.03
N GLY A 206 -11.68 3.36 5.03
CA GLY A 206 -12.46 3.56 6.24
C GLY A 206 -11.90 4.62 7.19
N GLN A 207 -11.21 5.62 6.68
CA GLN A 207 -10.68 6.74 7.44
C GLN A 207 -11.69 7.89 7.51
N LYS A 208 -11.55 8.73 8.54
CA LYS A 208 -12.32 9.97 8.61
C LYS A 208 -11.94 10.91 7.47
N ALA A 209 -12.91 11.58 6.86
CA ALA A 209 -12.67 12.55 5.80
C ALA A 209 -11.64 13.62 6.18
N SER A 210 -11.65 14.08 7.44
CA SER A 210 -10.65 15.04 7.97
C SER A 210 -9.23 14.48 7.97
N THR A 211 -9.05 13.17 8.22
CA THR A 211 -7.74 12.52 8.15
C THR A 211 -7.23 12.46 6.72
N ILE A 212 -8.11 12.08 5.78
CA ILE A 212 -7.78 12.03 4.34
C ILE A 212 -7.39 13.43 3.84
N ALA A 213 -8.15 14.46 4.22
CA ALA A 213 -7.83 15.85 3.90
C ALA A 213 -6.48 16.30 4.47
N GLY A 214 -6.15 15.85 5.69
CA GLY A 214 -4.84 16.10 6.33
C GLY A 214 -3.68 15.45 5.55
N VAL A 215 -3.83 14.20 5.12
CA VAL A 215 -2.83 13.51 4.29
C VAL A 215 -2.66 14.23 2.94
N MET A 216 -3.76 14.55 2.27
CA MET A 216 -3.74 15.28 1.00
C MET A 216 -2.98 16.61 1.14
N LYS A 217 -3.28 17.38 2.19
CA LYS A 217 -2.60 18.65 2.47
C LYS A 217 -1.11 18.46 2.72
N THR A 218 -0.73 17.48 3.52
CA THR A 218 0.68 17.18 3.81
C THR A 218 1.45 16.82 2.53
N LEU A 219 0.88 15.99 1.66
CA LEU A 219 1.48 15.65 0.38
C LEU A 219 1.54 16.85 -0.57
N GLN A 220 0.53 17.71 -0.55
CA GLN A 220 0.49 18.94 -1.35
C GLN A 220 1.55 19.95 -0.90
N ASP A 221 1.66 20.19 0.40
CA ASP A 221 2.65 21.11 0.99
C ASP A 221 4.08 20.62 0.72
N ALA A 222 4.29 19.31 0.69
CA ALA A 222 5.57 18.70 0.32
C ALA A 222 5.82 18.69 -1.21
N GLY A 223 4.82 19.03 -2.06
CA GLY A 223 4.90 18.92 -3.51
C GLY A 223 4.89 17.48 -4.02
N ALA A 224 4.39 16.54 -3.23
CA ALA A 224 4.33 15.12 -3.57
C ALA A 224 3.04 14.72 -4.31
N MET A 225 2.02 15.60 -4.31
CA MET A 225 0.80 15.37 -5.10
C MET A 225 1.05 15.33 -6.60
N GLU A 226 2.13 15.94 -7.10
CA GLU A 226 2.46 15.97 -8.54
C GLU A 226 2.71 14.57 -9.13
N PHE A 227 2.99 13.57 -8.32
CA PHE A 227 3.21 12.18 -8.72
C PHE A 227 2.39 11.17 -7.88
N THR A 228 1.38 11.66 -7.15
CA THR A 228 0.57 10.82 -6.24
C THR A 228 -0.91 10.88 -6.62
N THR A 229 -1.57 9.72 -6.62
CA THR A 229 -3.03 9.57 -6.70
C THR A 229 -3.55 9.11 -5.35
N ILE A 230 -4.60 9.72 -4.84
CA ILE A 230 -5.28 9.28 -3.62
C ILE A 230 -6.58 8.60 -4.01
N VAL A 231 -6.78 7.36 -3.55
CA VAL A 231 -8.06 6.65 -3.63
C VAL A 231 -8.69 6.69 -2.24
N ALA A 232 -9.83 7.35 -2.13
CA ALA A 232 -10.48 7.55 -0.84
C ALA A 232 -11.79 6.76 -0.75
N ALA A 233 -11.89 5.93 0.28
CA ALA A 233 -13.13 5.33 0.75
C ALA A 233 -13.28 5.69 2.23
N SER A 234 -14.07 6.71 2.52
CA SER A 234 -14.23 7.24 3.88
C SER A 234 -15.01 6.29 4.80
N ALA A 235 -14.91 6.50 6.11
CA ALA A 235 -15.64 5.72 7.09
C ALA A 235 -17.18 5.90 7.03
N SER A 236 -17.66 6.93 6.33
CA SER A 236 -19.09 7.17 6.11
C SER A 236 -19.64 6.48 4.87
N GLU A 237 -18.77 5.92 4.03
CA GLU A 237 -19.20 5.21 2.83
C GLU A 237 -19.60 3.77 3.15
N PRO A 238 -20.52 3.18 2.35
CA PRO A 238 -20.93 1.78 2.50
C PRO A 238 -19.75 0.81 2.48
N ALA A 239 -19.87 -0.30 3.22
CA ALA A 239 -18.83 -1.32 3.33
C ALA A 239 -18.30 -1.85 1.97
N PRO A 240 -19.12 -2.05 0.93
CA PRO A 240 -18.63 -2.45 -0.39
C PRO A 240 -17.59 -1.51 -0.99
N LEU A 241 -17.76 -0.20 -0.85
CA LEU A 241 -16.80 0.79 -1.37
C LEU A 241 -15.47 0.73 -0.61
N GLN A 242 -15.52 0.55 0.72
CA GLN A 242 -14.30 0.37 1.53
C GLN A 242 -13.59 -0.96 1.19
N PHE A 243 -14.34 -2.01 0.92
CA PHE A 243 -13.80 -3.31 0.51
C PHE A 243 -13.09 -3.25 -0.84
N TYR A 244 -13.67 -2.58 -1.85
CA TYR A 244 -13.12 -2.51 -3.19
C TYR A 244 -12.06 -1.41 -3.40
N ALA A 245 -11.95 -0.41 -2.52
CA ALA A 245 -10.97 0.67 -2.65
C ALA A 245 -9.52 0.18 -2.85
N PRO A 246 -9.01 -0.82 -2.11
CA PRO A 246 -7.68 -1.38 -2.37
C PRO A 246 -7.51 -1.98 -3.76
N PHE A 247 -8.54 -2.62 -4.28
CA PHE A 247 -8.52 -3.18 -5.64
C PHE A 247 -8.50 -2.09 -6.71
N ALA A 248 -9.23 -0.99 -6.48
CA ALA A 248 -9.19 0.19 -7.35
C ALA A 248 -7.78 0.82 -7.36
N GLY A 249 -7.18 0.99 -6.18
CA GLY A 249 -5.79 1.44 -6.06
C GLY A 249 -4.80 0.51 -6.76
N ALA A 250 -4.97 -0.81 -6.60
CA ALA A 250 -4.15 -1.80 -7.28
C ALA A 250 -4.27 -1.71 -8.81
N ALA A 251 -5.47 -1.52 -9.35
CA ALA A 251 -5.68 -1.34 -10.79
C ALA A 251 -4.94 -0.10 -11.33
N ILE A 252 -4.92 1.01 -10.57
CA ILE A 252 -4.14 2.21 -10.92
C ILE A 252 -2.64 1.90 -10.89
N GLY A 253 -2.15 1.23 -9.84
CA GLY A 253 -0.74 0.87 -9.71
C GLY A 253 -0.27 -0.11 -10.81
N GLU A 254 -1.12 -1.06 -11.19
CA GLU A 254 -0.86 -2.01 -12.27
C GLU A 254 -0.75 -1.36 -13.64
N PHE A 255 -1.52 -0.31 -13.91
CA PHE A 255 -1.38 0.45 -15.15
C PHE A 255 0.05 0.97 -15.33
N PHE A 256 0.64 1.55 -14.29
CA PHE A 256 2.04 2.02 -14.34
C PHE A 256 3.02 0.84 -14.41
N ARG A 257 2.83 -0.21 -13.60
CA ARG A 257 3.66 -1.41 -13.62
C ARG A 257 3.70 -2.05 -15.01
N ASP A 258 2.54 -2.27 -15.61
CA ASP A 258 2.42 -3.00 -16.87
C ASP A 258 2.88 -2.17 -18.07
N THR A 259 2.93 -0.85 -17.92
CA THR A 259 3.53 0.06 -18.92
C THR A 259 5.03 0.34 -18.71
N GLY A 260 5.71 -0.50 -17.89
CA GLY A 260 7.16 -0.46 -17.69
C GLY A 260 7.65 0.59 -16.69
N ARG A 261 6.75 1.14 -15.84
CA ARG A 261 7.06 2.22 -14.90
C ARG A 261 7.02 1.73 -13.46
N PRO A 262 7.81 2.31 -12.54
CA PRO A 262 7.73 1.97 -11.13
C PRO A 262 6.54 2.67 -10.47
N ALA A 263 5.80 1.91 -9.66
CA ALA A 263 4.72 2.41 -8.82
C ALA A 263 4.88 1.94 -7.38
N LEU A 264 4.39 2.76 -6.45
CA LEU A 264 4.30 2.49 -5.02
C LEU A 264 2.85 2.61 -4.58
N ILE A 265 2.32 1.58 -3.94
CA ILE A 265 0.96 1.61 -3.40
C ILE A 265 0.98 1.42 -1.89
N ILE A 266 0.20 2.25 -1.20
CA ILE A 266 0.01 2.20 0.24
C ILE A 266 -1.45 1.88 0.51
N TYR A 267 -1.71 0.87 1.34
CA TYR A 267 -3.05 0.51 1.78
C TYR A 267 -3.21 0.88 3.26
N ASP A 268 -3.89 1.96 3.55
CA ASP A 268 -4.07 2.49 4.90
C ASP A 268 -5.55 2.47 5.32
N ASP A 269 -6.05 1.41 5.96
CA ASP A 269 -5.38 0.16 6.34
C ASP A 269 -6.20 -1.07 5.91
N LEU A 270 -5.51 -2.19 5.76
CA LEU A 270 -6.14 -3.46 5.38
C LEU A 270 -6.95 -4.11 6.52
N SER A 271 -6.73 -3.71 7.78
CA SER A 271 -7.58 -4.15 8.90
C SER A 271 -9.01 -3.71 8.69
N LYS A 272 -9.22 -2.46 8.24
CA LYS A 272 -10.55 -1.93 7.93
C LYS A 272 -11.14 -2.57 6.67
N GLN A 273 -10.32 -2.86 5.66
CA GLN A 273 -10.80 -3.64 4.52
C GLN A 273 -11.34 -5.00 4.95
N ALA A 274 -10.64 -5.71 5.85
CA ALA A 274 -11.09 -6.99 6.36
C ALA A 274 -12.42 -6.87 7.12
N VAL A 275 -12.59 -5.81 7.92
CA VAL A 275 -13.86 -5.53 8.63
C VAL A 275 -14.99 -5.27 7.64
N ALA A 276 -14.77 -4.45 6.62
CA ALA A 276 -15.75 -4.17 5.57
C ALA A 276 -16.12 -5.46 4.80
N TYR A 277 -15.14 -6.29 4.49
CA TYR A 277 -15.38 -7.59 3.84
C TYR A 277 -16.17 -8.56 4.72
N ARG A 278 -15.90 -8.58 6.03
CA ARG A 278 -16.68 -9.35 7.00
C ARG A 278 -18.14 -8.90 7.02
N GLU A 279 -18.38 -7.60 7.05
CA GLU A 279 -19.72 -7.02 7.02
C GLU A 279 -20.47 -7.43 5.76
N VAL A 280 -19.91 -7.19 4.58
CA VAL A 280 -20.48 -7.60 3.29
C VAL A 280 -20.75 -9.11 3.24
N SER A 281 -19.84 -9.94 3.73
CA SER A 281 -19.99 -11.40 3.73
C SER A 281 -21.10 -11.88 4.64
N LEU A 282 -21.27 -11.27 5.82
CA LEU A 282 -22.36 -11.60 6.74
C LEU A 282 -23.72 -11.16 6.18
N LEU A 283 -23.81 -10.00 5.55
CA LEU A 283 -25.03 -9.53 4.88
C LEU A 283 -25.41 -10.44 3.72
N LEU A 284 -24.44 -10.95 2.95
CA LEU A 284 -24.65 -11.96 1.92
C LEU A 284 -24.90 -13.38 2.48
N ARG A 285 -25.01 -13.52 3.82
CA ARG A 285 -25.24 -14.79 4.53
C ARG A 285 -24.18 -15.87 4.29
N ARG A 286 -22.94 -15.47 3.99
CA ARG A 286 -21.82 -16.40 3.95
C ARG A 286 -21.50 -16.90 5.36
N PRO A 287 -21.19 -18.20 5.53
CA PRO A 287 -20.92 -18.75 6.85
C PRO A 287 -19.68 -18.08 7.50
N PRO A 288 -19.80 -17.59 8.75
CA PRO A 288 -18.68 -17.00 9.46
C PRO A 288 -17.70 -18.07 9.96
N GLY A 289 -16.39 -17.71 9.92
CA GLY A 289 -15.31 -18.47 10.54
C GLY A 289 -14.76 -17.79 11.79
N ARG A 290 -13.46 -17.89 12.01
CA ARG A 290 -12.76 -17.28 13.16
C ARG A 290 -13.00 -15.77 13.21
N GLU A 291 -13.35 -15.25 14.39
CA GLU A 291 -13.67 -13.83 14.63
C GLU A 291 -14.76 -13.28 13.68
N ALA A 292 -15.67 -14.15 13.26
CA ALA A 292 -16.75 -13.88 12.30
C ALA A 292 -16.24 -13.46 10.88
N TYR A 293 -14.96 -13.60 10.58
CA TYR A 293 -14.46 -13.42 9.22
C TYR A 293 -14.89 -14.59 8.32
N PRO A 294 -15.16 -14.34 7.02
CA PRO A 294 -15.42 -15.42 6.09
C PRO A 294 -14.16 -16.28 5.87
N GLY A 295 -14.36 -17.55 5.48
CA GLY A 295 -13.25 -18.50 5.33
C GLY A 295 -12.21 -18.11 4.28
N ASP A 296 -12.56 -17.23 3.36
CA ASP A 296 -11.70 -16.73 2.28
C ASP A 296 -11.01 -15.39 2.58
N VAL A 297 -11.00 -14.90 3.83
CA VAL A 297 -10.36 -13.63 4.19
C VAL A 297 -8.84 -13.65 3.94
N PHE A 298 -8.18 -14.79 4.05
CA PHE A 298 -6.80 -14.93 3.63
C PHE A 298 -6.65 -14.67 2.13
N TYR A 299 -7.52 -15.24 1.33
CA TYR A 299 -7.53 -15.07 -0.11
C TYR A 299 -7.84 -13.62 -0.53
N LEU A 300 -8.66 -12.90 0.24
CA LEU A 300 -8.89 -11.47 0.06
C LEU A 300 -7.57 -10.68 -0.02
N HIS A 301 -6.72 -10.81 0.98
CA HIS A 301 -5.46 -10.09 1.06
C HIS A 301 -4.38 -10.69 0.15
N SER A 302 -4.33 -12.01 -0.02
CA SER A 302 -3.33 -12.65 -0.87
C SER A 302 -3.52 -12.30 -2.34
N ARG A 303 -4.76 -12.35 -2.88
CA ARG A 303 -5.01 -11.98 -4.27
C ARG A 303 -4.77 -10.50 -4.56
N LEU A 304 -4.92 -9.63 -3.56
CA LEU A 304 -4.58 -8.22 -3.65
C LEU A 304 -3.06 -7.99 -3.65
N LEU A 305 -2.37 -8.52 -2.64
CA LEU A 305 -0.95 -8.25 -2.40
C LEU A 305 -0.03 -8.96 -3.40
N GLU A 306 -0.41 -10.13 -3.92
CA GLU A 306 0.35 -10.83 -4.97
C GLU A 306 0.42 -10.05 -6.29
N ARG A 307 -0.46 -9.06 -6.50
CA ARG A 307 -0.43 -8.16 -7.66
C ARG A 307 0.78 -7.21 -7.63
N ALA A 308 1.35 -6.95 -6.44
CA ALA A 308 2.62 -6.24 -6.29
C ALA A 308 3.78 -7.16 -6.70
N ALA A 309 4.54 -6.73 -7.72
CA ALA A 309 5.63 -7.50 -8.29
C ALA A 309 6.59 -6.62 -9.09
N LYS A 310 7.80 -7.12 -9.30
CA LYS A 310 8.73 -6.65 -10.33
C LYS A 310 8.48 -7.46 -11.59
N VAL A 311 8.08 -6.81 -12.67
CA VAL A 311 7.82 -7.45 -13.96
C VAL A 311 9.16 -7.65 -14.70
N ILE A 312 9.26 -8.76 -15.41
CA ILE A 312 10.42 -9.10 -16.23
C ILE A 312 10.77 -7.96 -17.20
N SER A 313 12.07 -7.71 -17.39
CA SER A 313 12.54 -6.61 -18.23
C SER A 313 12.45 -6.88 -19.74
N ASP A 314 12.23 -8.14 -20.15
CA ASP A 314 12.02 -8.50 -21.56
C ASP A 314 10.61 -8.13 -22.01
N ASP A 315 10.49 -7.14 -22.90
CA ASP A 315 9.22 -6.66 -23.45
C ASP A 315 8.40 -7.77 -24.15
N LYS A 316 9.08 -8.72 -24.83
CA LYS A 316 8.38 -9.80 -25.54
C LYS A 316 7.69 -10.75 -24.56
N VAL A 317 8.38 -11.05 -23.46
CA VAL A 317 7.82 -11.90 -22.40
C VAL A 317 6.72 -11.13 -21.66
N ALA A 318 6.95 -9.87 -21.31
CA ALA A 318 6.00 -9.03 -20.59
C ALA A 318 4.66 -8.86 -21.34
N LYS A 319 4.69 -8.71 -22.67
CA LYS A 319 3.48 -8.62 -23.53
C LYS A 319 2.60 -9.87 -23.49
N ASN A 320 3.17 -11.02 -23.14
CA ASN A 320 2.46 -12.28 -23.00
C ASN A 320 2.00 -12.56 -21.56
N MET A 321 2.13 -11.59 -20.65
CA MET A 321 1.72 -11.73 -19.27
C MET A 321 0.23 -12.10 -19.17
N ASN A 322 -0.09 -12.98 -18.22
CA ASN A 322 -1.46 -13.41 -18.00
C ASN A 322 -2.37 -12.27 -17.59
N ASP A 323 -3.62 -12.34 -18.01
CA ASP A 323 -4.70 -11.41 -17.64
C ASP A 323 -4.39 -9.91 -17.88
N VAL A 324 -3.55 -9.60 -18.86
CA VAL A 324 -3.36 -8.21 -19.31
C VAL A 324 -4.65 -7.72 -19.96
N PRO A 325 -5.25 -6.62 -19.49
CA PRO A 325 -6.44 -6.05 -20.11
C PRO A 325 -6.18 -5.68 -21.57
N ASP A 326 -7.12 -5.97 -22.45
CA ASP A 326 -6.98 -5.66 -23.88
C ASP A 326 -6.83 -4.15 -24.12
N SER A 327 -7.44 -3.34 -23.26
CA SER A 327 -7.36 -1.87 -23.28
C SER A 327 -5.93 -1.34 -23.24
N ILE A 328 -5.01 -2.01 -22.52
CA ILE A 328 -3.60 -1.58 -22.36
C ILE A 328 -2.59 -2.49 -23.05
N ARG A 329 -3.02 -3.58 -23.70
CA ARG A 329 -2.12 -4.59 -24.29
C ARG A 329 -1.07 -3.98 -25.24
N HIS A 330 -1.43 -2.96 -25.98
CA HIS A 330 -0.53 -2.24 -26.89
C HIS A 330 0.51 -1.37 -26.16
N LEU A 331 0.28 -1.00 -24.89
CA LEU A 331 1.16 -0.18 -24.06
C LEU A 331 2.12 -0.99 -23.20
N VAL A 332 1.94 -2.31 -23.10
CA VAL A 332 2.72 -3.18 -22.21
C VAL A 332 4.20 -3.13 -22.52
N LYS A 333 4.99 -2.89 -21.48
CA LYS A 333 6.45 -2.89 -21.47
C LYS A 333 6.98 -3.65 -20.27
N GLY A 334 8.14 -4.26 -20.42
CA GLY A 334 8.84 -4.92 -19.34
C GLY A 334 9.50 -3.94 -18.35
N GLY A 335 10.01 -4.48 -17.25
CA GLY A 335 10.80 -3.75 -16.27
C GLY A 335 10.03 -2.88 -15.28
N GLY A 336 8.71 -2.79 -15.39
CA GLY A 336 7.90 -2.08 -14.42
C GLY A 336 7.81 -2.78 -13.06
N SER A 337 7.40 -2.05 -12.05
CA SER A 337 7.24 -2.60 -10.71
C SER A 337 6.05 -1.98 -9.96
N LEU A 338 5.43 -2.76 -9.11
CA LEU A 338 4.46 -2.28 -8.13
C LEU A 338 4.91 -2.74 -6.75
N THR A 339 5.32 -1.79 -5.92
CA THR A 339 5.73 -2.03 -4.53
C THR A 339 4.55 -1.75 -3.62
N ALA A 340 4.23 -2.65 -2.71
CA ALA A 340 3.11 -2.50 -1.80
C ALA A 340 3.56 -2.31 -0.34
N LEU A 341 3.01 -1.30 0.31
CA LEU A 341 3.13 -1.07 1.75
C LEU A 341 1.75 -1.17 2.39
N PRO A 342 1.27 -2.39 2.67
CA PRO A 342 0.06 -2.57 3.45
C PRO A 342 0.28 -2.15 4.89
N ILE A 343 -0.75 -1.52 5.48
CA ILE A 343 -0.77 -1.16 6.89
C ILE A 343 -1.78 -2.05 7.61
N ILE A 344 -1.36 -2.59 8.75
CA ILE A 344 -2.21 -3.35 9.68
C ILE A 344 -2.18 -2.71 11.06
N GLU A 345 -3.35 -2.55 11.67
CA GLU A 345 -3.49 -2.08 13.03
C GLU A 345 -3.56 -3.27 13.99
N THR A 346 -2.71 -3.26 15.03
CA THR A 346 -2.77 -4.21 16.14
C THR A 346 -3.45 -3.59 17.35
N GLN A 347 -3.83 -4.43 18.29
CA GLN A 347 -4.30 -4.04 19.61
C GLN A 347 -3.32 -4.57 20.66
N ALA A 348 -2.78 -3.69 21.51
CA ALA A 348 -1.79 -4.03 22.54
C ALA A 348 -0.58 -4.81 22.02
N GLY A 349 -0.15 -4.55 20.79
CA GLY A 349 1.00 -5.22 20.15
C GLY A 349 0.76 -6.67 19.75
N ASP A 350 -0.49 -7.16 19.78
CA ASP A 350 -0.80 -8.55 19.44
C ASP A 350 -0.68 -8.82 17.93
N VAL A 351 0.46 -9.37 17.53
CA VAL A 351 0.73 -9.84 16.16
C VAL A 351 0.20 -11.24 15.89
N SER A 352 -0.29 -11.96 16.92
CA SER A 352 -0.84 -13.31 16.81
C SER A 352 -2.33 -13.34 16.45
N ALA A 353 -2.99 -12.17 16.43
CA ALA A 353 -4.37 -12.02 15.99
C ALA A 353 -4.55 -12.49 14.53
N TYR A 354 -5.78 -12.77 14.14
CA TYR A 354 -6.08 -13.48 12.90
C TYR A 354 -5.62 -12.71 11.64
N ILE A 355 -6.01 -11.45 11.50
CA ILE A 355 -5.65 -10.64 10.33
C ILE A 355 -4.14 -10.31 10.28
N PRO A 356 -3.49 -9.86 11.38
CA PRO A 356 -2.04 -9.68 11.40
C PRO A 356 -1.26 -10.91 10.94
N THR A 357 -1.56 -12.09 11.49
CA THR A 357 -0.89 -13.35 11.14
C THR A 357 -1.02 -13.68 9.65
N ASN A 358 -2.21 -13.49 9.09
CA ASN A 358 -2.45 -13.73 7.66
C ASN A 358 -1.58 -12.80 6.79
N VAL A 359 -1.57 -11.51 7.08
CA VAL A 359 -0.85 -10.54 6.24
C VAL A 359 0.67 -10.67 6.39
N ILE A 360 1.19 -10.97 7.60
CA ILE A 360 2.61 -11.29 7.81
C ILE A 360 3.04 -12.47 6.93
N SER A 361 2.20 -13.49 6.78
CA SER A 361 2.53 -14.66 5.96
C SER A 361 2.53 -14.37 4.46
N ILE A 362 1.71 -13.41 4.00
CA ILE A 362 1.58 -13.04 2.57
C ILE A 362 2.74 -12.11 2.15
N THR A 363 3.22 -11.26 3.05
CA THR A 363 4.20 -10.21 2.75
C THR A 363 5.66 -10.72 2.75
N ASP A 364 6.55 -9.94 2.14
CA ASP A 364 7.99 -10.24 2.04
C ASP A 364 8.77 -9.70 3.24
N GLY A 365 8.10 -9.37 4.31
CA GLY A 365 8.63 -8.85 5.55
C GLY A 365 7.67 -7.88 6.23
N GLN A 366 8.08 -7.39 7.40
CA GLN A 366 7.30 -6.45 8.20
C GLN A 366 8.18 -5.43 8.93
N ILE A 367 7.66 -4.22 9.06
CA ILE A 367 8.15 -3.14 9.91
C ILE A 367 7.20 -3.05 11.09
N PHE A 368 7.65 -3.51 12.25
CA PHE A 368 6.85 -3.49 13.48
C PHE A 368 7.10 -2.22 14.27
N LEU A 369 6.02 -1.47 14.55
CA LEU A 369 6.04 -0.26 15.37
C LEU A 369 5.51 -0.56 16.77
N GLU A 370 6.34 -0.32 17.76
CA GLU A 370 6.06 -0.63 19.16
C GLU A 370 5.65 0.61 19.95
N GLY A 371 4.50 0.52 20.64
CA GLY A 371 3.97 1.63 21.44
C GLY A 371 4.90 2.08 22.57
N ASN A 372 5.60 1.16 23.22
CA ASN A 372 6.57 1.49 24.28
C ASN A 372 7.74 2.34 23.78
N LEU A 373 8.27 2.02 22.58
CA LEU A 373 9.31 2.82 21.94
C LEU A 373 8.80 4.21 21.57
N PHE A 374 7.59 4.29 21.03
CA PHE A 374 6.95 5.55 20.68
C PHE A 374 6.79 6.46 21.90
N ASN A 375 6.29 5.92 23.01
CA ASN A 375 6.08 6.65 24.26
C ASN A 375 7.39 7.07 24.94
N SER A 376 8.47 6.28 24.76
CA SER A 376 9.82 6.65 25.24
C SER A 376 10.54 7.67 24.37
N GLY A 377 9.88 8.18 23.30
CA GLY A 377 10.44 9.23 22.43
C GLY A 377 11.36 8.70 21.33
N ILE A 378 11.40 7.38 21.09
CA ILE A 378 12.11 6.79 19.97
C ILE A 378 11.18 6.78 18.76
N ARG A 379 11.44 7.69 17.81
CA ARG A 379 10.62 7.88 16.61
C ARG A 379 11.50 7.96 15.38
N PRO A 380 11.25 7.11 14.36
CA PRO A 380 10.20 6.09 14.28
C PRO A 380 10.38 4.96 15.31
N ALA A 381 9.25 4.45 15.82
CA ALA A 381 9.22 3.48 16.91
C ALA A 381 9.43 2.03 16.44
N ILE A 382 10.43 1.82 15.59
CA ILE A 382 10.68 0.53 14.94
C ILE A 382 11.34 -0.44 15.90
N ASN A 383 10.70 -1.57 16.15
CA ASN A 383 11.31 -2.68 16.85
C ASN A 383 12.18 -3.50 15.87
N VAL A 384 13.49 -3.35 15.98
CA VAL A 384 14.48 -3.96 15.07
C VAL A 384 14.52 -5.49 15.20
N GLY A 385 14.22 -6.03 16.39
CA GLY A 385 14.28 -7.46 16.68
C GLY A 385 13.26 -8.29 15.90
N ILE A 386 12.03 -7.78 15.78
CA ILE A 386 10.93 -8.48 15.11
C ILE A 386 10.60 -7.93 13.72
N SER A 387 11.24 -6.85 13.30
CA SER A 387 11.12 -6.32 11.94
C SER A 387 12.06 -7.06 11.00
N VAL A 388 11.57 -7.42 9.82
CA VAL A 388 12.30 -8.25 8.85
C VAL A 388 12.03 -7.77 7.43
N SER A 389 13.08 -7.68 6.60
CA SER A 389 12.96 -7.64 5.15
C SER A 389 13.54 -8.93 4.57
N ARG A 390 12.73 -9.70 3.84
CA ARG A 390 13.20 -10.95 3.20
C ARG A 390 14.08 -10.70 1.97
N VAL A 391 13.99 -9.52 1.37
CA VAL A 391 14.88 -9.08 0.28
C VAL A 391 16.23 -8.62 0.83
N GLY A 392 16.21 -7.92 1.96
CA GLY A 392 17.38 -7.50 2.69
C GLY A 392 18.35 -6.66 1.86
N GLY A 393 19.64 -6.88 2.04
CA GLY A 393 20.70 -6.10 1.38
C GLY A 393 20.72 -6.15 -0.15
N ASN A 394 19.90 -6.97 -0.81
CA ASN A 394 19.72 -6.92 -2.26
C ASN A 394 18.90 -5.69 -2.69
N ALA A 395 18.13 -5.12 -1.78
CA ALA A 395 17.38 -3.87 -1.96
C ALA A 395 18.13 -2.64 -1.44
N GLN A 396 19.45 -2.69 -1.31
CA GLN A 396 20.30 -1.56 -0.90
C GLN A 396 21.32 -1.23 -1.96
N ILE A 397 21.64 0.08 -2.09
CA ILE A 397 22.82 0.49 -2.84
C ILE A 397 24.09 -0.02 -2.14
N LYS A 398 25.16 -0.23 -2.89
CA LYS A 398 26.39 -0.86 -2.38
C LYS A 398 27.01 -0.09 -1.19
N SER A 399 26.96 1.24 -1.22
CA SER A 399 27.45 2.09 -0.12
C SER A 399 26.66 1.84 1.17
N MET A 400 25.32 1.85 1.13
CA MET A 400 24.45 1.59 2.27
C MET A 400 24.66 0.16 2.79
N LYS A 401 24.70 -0.83 1.92
CA LYS A 401 24.93 -2.24 2.29
C LYS A 401 26.23 -2.44 3.07
N LYS A 402 27.29 -1.71 2.70
CA LYS A 402 28.58 -1.77 3.42
C LYS A 402 28.54 -1.10 4.78
N VAL A 403 27.93 0.09 4.89
CA VAL A 403 27.94 0.85 6.14
C VAL A 403 26.92 0.35 7.16
N ALA A 404 25.79 -0.18 6.72
CA ALA A 404 24.71 -0.64 7.58
C ALA A 404 24.78 -2.15 7.92
N GLY A 405 25.75 -2.88 7.41
CA GLY A 405 25.79 -4.36 7.49
C GLY A 405 25.70 -4.93 8.89
N THR A 406 26.27 -4.28 9.89
CA THR A 406 26.23 -4.71 11.30
C THR A 406 25.16 -3.99 12.12
N LEU A 407 24.60 -2.88 11.63
CA LEU A 407 23.77 -1.97 12.42
C LEU A 407 22.57 -2.66 13.06
N LYS A 408 21.91 -3.55 12.33
CA LYS A 408 20.75 -4.29 12.83
C LYS A 408 21.12 -5.17 14.02
N LEU A 409 22.24 -5.90 13.91
CA LEU A 409 22.75 -6.77 14.98
C LEU A 409 23.21 -5.95 16.19
N ASP A 410 23.94 -4.86 15.93
CA ASP A 410 24.42 -3.93 16.98
C ASP A 410 23.23 -3.35 17.77
N GLN A 411 22.14 -2.97 17.09
CA GLN A 411 20.96 -2.42 17.75
C GLN A 411 20.16 -3.48 18.51
N ALA A 412 20.08 -4.71 18.01
CA ALA A 412 19.44 -5.81 18.73
C ALA A 412 20.20 -6.13 20.03
N LEU A 413 21.52 -6.24 19.95
CA LEU A 413 22.40 -6.47 21.11
C LEU A 413 22.32 -5.31 22.12
N TYR A 414 22.34 -4.07 21.63
CA TYR A 414 22.15 -2.89 22.49
C TYR A 414 20.85 -2.98 23.30
N ARG A 415 19.73 -3.33 22.66
CA ARG A 415 18.43 -3.44 23.34
C ARG A 415 18.42 -4.49 24.45
N GLU A 416 19.04 -5.62 24.19
CA GLU A 416 19.18 -6.69 25.17
C GLU A 416 20.01 -6.23 26.38
N LEU A 417 21.18 -5.63 26.13
CA LEU A 417 22.08 -5.13 27.15
C LEU A 417 21.54 -3.90 27.91
N GLU A 418 20.81 -3.00 27.24
CA GLU A 418 20.14 -1.88 27.89
C GLU A 418 19.13 -2.36 28.95
N ALA A 419 18.34 -3.38 28.63
CA ALA A 419 17.43 -3.98 29.58
C ALA A 419 18.17 -4.53 30.81
N PHE A 420 19.27 -5.23 30.57
CA PHE A 420 20.14 -5.79 31.64
C PHE A 420 20.76 -4.69 32.52
N SER A 421 21.25 -3.60 31.92
CA SER A 421 21.92 -2.51 32.65
C SER A 421 20.99 -1.79 33.64
N LYS A 422 19.68 -1.76 33.37
CA LYS A 422 18.69 -1.19 34.29
C LYS A 422 18.46 -1.98 35.57
N PHE A 423 18.91 -3.23 35.63
CA PHE A 423 18.83 -4.08 36.83
C PHE A 423 20.07 -4.01 37.72
N GLY A 424 21.06 -3.16 37.46
CA GLY A 424 22.08 -2.77 38.42
C GLY A 424 23.31 -3.70 38.53
N GLY A 425 23.67 -4.40 37.46
CA GLY A 425 24.90 -5.19 37.40
C GLY A 425 26.17 -4.35 37.13
N ASP A 426 27.30 -4.69 37.72
CA ASP A 426 28.60 -4.17 37.28
C ASP A 426 28.91 -4.66 35.86
N LEU A 427 28.89 -3.71 34.92
CA LEU A 427 29.15 -3.98 33.51
C LEU A 427 30.66 -3.93 33.23
N ASP A 428 31.17 -4.89 32.51
CA ASP A 428 32.54 -4.87 32.01
C ASP A 428 32.74 -3.76 30.94
N ALA A 429 33.99 -3.43 30.66
CA ALA A 429 34.34 -2.34 29.74
C ALA A 429 33.86 -2.63 28.32
N ALA A 430 33.81 -3.89 27.88
CA ALA A 430 33.34 -4.25 26.55
C ALA A 430 31.83 -4.02 26.41
N THR A 431 31.05 -4.44 27.40
CA THR A 431 29.60 -4.25 27.46
C THR A 431 29.26 -2.76 27.55
N LYS A 432 29.98 -1.96 28.33
CA LYS A 432 29.83 -0.49 28.36
C LYS A 432 30.03 0.13 26.98
N ASN A 433 31.05 -0.26 26.24
CA ASN A 433 31.30 0.23 24.89
C ASN A 433 30.14 -0.10 23.91
N VAL A 434 29.55 -1.29 24.01
CA VAL A 434 28.39 -1.66 23.18
C VAL A 434 27.19 -0.81 23.52
N ILE A 435 26.91 -0.58 24.80
CA ILE A 435 25.82 0.28 25.27
C ILE A 435 26.03 1.73 24.81
N ASP A 436 27.22 2.26 24.98
CA ASP A 436 27.57 3.63 24.59
C ASP A 436 27.46 3.87 23.08
N LYS A 437 27.94 2.93 22.28
CA LYS A 437 27.78 2.95 20.81
C LYS A 437 26.31 2.83 20.41
N GLY A 438 25.58 1.89 21.02
CA GLY A 438 24.18 1.63 20.74
C GLY A 438 23.28 2.81 21.06
N ALA A 439 23.50 3.48 22.19
CA ALA A 439 22.73 4.67 22.59
C ALA A 439 22.88 5.80 21.55
N ARG A 440 24.09 6.06 21.03
CA ARG A 440 24.31 7.05 19.99
C ARG A 440 23.69 6.65 18.66
N ASN A 441 23.74 5.38 18.31
CA ASN A 441 23.07 4.88 17.11
C ASN A 441 21.55 5.03 17.20
N VAL A 442 20.95 4.86 18.39
CA VAL A 442 19.52 5.15 18.59
C VAL A 442 19.21 6.62 18.29
N GLU A 443 20.05 7.55 18.78
CA GLU A 443 19.85 8.98 18.52
C GLU A 443 20.00 9.34 17.03
N ILE A 444 20.98 8.73 16.33
CA ILE A 444 21.14 8.89 14.87
C ILE A 444 19.89 8.42 14.13
N LEU A 445 19.30 7.28 14.54
CA LEU A 445 18.15 6.69 13.87
C LEU A 445 16.84 7.42 14.14
N LYS A 446 16.77 8.29 15.16
CA LYS A 446 15.62 9.17 15.37
C LYS A 446 15.49 10.15 14.22
N GLN A 447 14.24 10.40 13.82
CA GLN A 447 13.92 11.26 12.69
C GLN A 447 12.55 11.89 12.89
N PRO A 448 12.38 13.20 12.66
CA PRO A 448 11.08 13.85 12.69
C PRO A 448 10.22 13.40 11.52
N GLN A 449 8.91 13.53 11.66
CA GLN A 449 7.95 13.25 10.59
C GLN A 449 8.11 14.26 9.43
N TYR A 450 7.80 13.82 8.23
CA TYR A 450 7.79 14.62 7.00
C TYR A 450 9.14 15.24 6.65
N SER A 451 10.21 14.56 7.07
CA SER A 451 11.60 14.99 6.86
C SER A 451 12.46 13.82 6.39
N PRO A 452 12.19 13.27 5.21
CA PRO A 452 12.98 12.16 4.66
C PRO A 452 14.42 12.61 4.38
N PHE A 453 15.37 11.72 4.60
CA PHE A 453 16.79 11.91 4.36
C PHE A 453 17.22 11.29 3.04
N ALA A 454 17.94 12.05 2.23
CA ALA A 454 18.59 11.51 1.04
C ALA A 454 19.61 10.42 1.40
N VAL A 455 19.74 9.40 0.55
CA VAL A 455 20.53 8.20 0.87
C VAL A 455 22.00 8.48 1.14
N GLU A 456 22.61 9.45 0.46
CA GLU A 456 23.98 9.90 0.69
C GLU A 456 24.20 10.47 2.08
N LYS A 457 23.22 11.21 2.62
CA LYS A 457 23.25 11.72 4.00
C LYS A 457 23.14 10.59 5.01
N GLN A 458 22.24 9.63 4.73
CA GLN A 458 22.09 8.44 5.58
C GLN A 458 23.39 7.63 5.63
N VAL A 459 24.04 7.38 4.48
CA VAL A 459 25.32 6.66 4.41
C VAL A 459 26.39 7.36 5.24
N ALA A 460 26.51 8.67 5.15
CA ALA A 460 27.52 9.45 5.87
C ALA A 460 27.37 9.32 7.40
N ILE A 461 26.16 9.56 7.92
CA ILE A 461 25.94 9.54 9.38
C ILE A 461 25.95 8.11 9.96
N ILE A 462 25.39 7.13 9.24
CA ILE A 462 25.39 5.73 9.66
C ILE A 462 26.81 5.18 9.70
N TYR A 463 27.68 5.57 8.76
CA TYR A 463 29.11 5.21 8.81
C TYR A 463 29.77 5.63 10.11
N LEU A 464 29.54 6.87 10.57
CA LEU A 464 30.12 7.36 11.84
C LEU A 464 29.60 6.55 13.04
N GLY A 465 28.30 6.25 13.06
CA GLY A 465 27.69 5.47 14.13
C GLY A 465 28.20 4.03 14.20
N THR A 466 28.18 3.33 13.06
CA THR A 466 28.59 1.90 13.00
C THR A 466 30.08 1.71 13.28
N ASN A 467 30.94 2.67 12.96
CA ASN A 467 32.37 2.63 13.27
C ASN A 467 32.70 3.20 14.66
N GLY A 468 31.70 3.59 15.48
CA GLY A 468 31.91 4.05 16.85
C GLY A 468 32.65 5.41 16.94
N LEU A 469 32.65 6.19 15.86
CA LEU A 469 33.36 7.49 15.79
C LEU A 469 32.70 8.58 16.64
N LEU A 470 31.47 8.34 17.11
CA LEU A 470 30.71 9.29 17.92
C LEU A 470 30.87 9.07 19.44
N LYS A 471 31.81 8.23 19.88
CA LYS A 471 32.01 7.90 21.31
C LYS A 471 32.18 9.12 22.22
N ASP A 472 32.82 10.18 21.72
CA ASP A 472 33.10 11.41 22.44
C ASP A 472 32.00 12.49 22.33
N VAL A 473 30.97 12.24 21.54
CA VAL A 473 29.78 13.11 21.42
C VAL A 473 28.80 12.78 22.55
N ALA A 474 28.34 13.79 23.29
CA ALA A 474 27.32 13.57 24.30
C ALA A 474 26.01 13.08 23.67
N VAL A 475 25.39 12.04 24.24
CA VAL A 475 24.18 11.39 23.67
C VAL A 475 23.08 12.42 23.36
N LYS A 476 22.85 13.37 24.25
CA LYS A 476 21.83 14.43 24.09
C LYS A 476 22.13 15.40 22.94
N ARG A 477 23.39 15.47 22.49
CA ARG A 477 23.85 16.40 21.43
C ARG A 477 24.12 15.73 20.09
N VAL A 478 23.86 14.43 20.01
CA VAL A 478 24.10 13.65 18.76
C VAL A 478 23.27 14.24 17.60
N LYS A 479 22.05 14.68 17.86
CA LYS A 479 21.21 15.29 16.82
C LYS A 479 21.76 16.64 16.32
N GLU A 480 22.22 17.50 17.21
CA GLU A 480 22.86 18.77 16.84
C GLU A 480 24.14 18.52 16.03
N PHE A 481 24.92 17.53 16.45
CA PHE A 481 26.11 17.11 15.70
C PHE A 481 25.74 16.61 14.31
N GLU A 482 24.73 15.73 14.19
CA GLU A 482 24.27 15.19 12.90
C GLU A 482 23.91 16.32 11.92
N ASP A 483 23.10 17.27 12.38
CA ASP A 483 22.63 18.37 11.53
C ASP A 483 23.80 19.26 11.06
N HIS A 484 24.74 19.59 11.97
CA HIS A 484 25.92 20.37 11.62
C HIS A 484 26.89 19.59 10.72
N PHE A 485 27.14 18.32 11.03
CA PHE A 485 28.02 17.46 10.23
C PHE A 485 27.50 17.29 8.80
N LEU A 486 26.21 17.03 8.62
CA LEU A 486 25.63 16.85 7.29
C LEU A 486 25.66 18.16 6.48
N MET A 487 25.42 19.31 7.11
CA MET A 487 25.57 20.62 6.48
C MET A 487 27.01 20.86 6.00
N GLU A 488 27.99 20.57 6.84
CA GLU A 488 29.40 20.68 6.48
C GLU A 488 29.84 19.72 5.39
N MET A 489 29.27 18.50 5.38
CA MET A 489 29.48 17.52 4.30
C MET A 489 28.98 18.05 2.95
N GLU A 490 27.78 18.64 2.92
CA GLU A 490 27.23 19.23 1.69
C GLU A 490 28.07 20.42 1.20
N ASN A 491 28.58 21.23 2.08
CA ASN A 491 29.35 22.42 1.74
C ASN A 491 30.80 22.10 1.34
N LYS A 492 31.46 21.19 2.03
CA LYS A 492 32.92 20.95 1.88
C LYS A 492 33.26 19.71 1.07
N LEU A 493 32.37 18.71 1.05
CA LEU A 493 32.62 17.40 0.41
C LEU A 493 31.47 16.94 -0.50
N PRO A 494 30.89 17.82 -1.35
CA PRO A 494 29.76 17.44 -2.21
C PRO A 494 30.11 16.30 -3.17
N GLU A 495 31.37 16.19 -3.63
CA GLU A 495 31.85 15.13 -4.47
C GLU A 495 31.84 13.75 -3.78
N VAL A 496 32.11 13.71 -2.47
CA VAL A 496 32.04 12.48 -1.66
C VAL A 496 30.59 12.04 -1.50
N MET A 497 29.69 12.99 -1.24
CA MET A 497 28.25 12.73 -1.16
C MET A 497 27.71 12.15 -2.49
N ALA A 498 28.12 12.73 -3.62
CA ALA A 498 27.72 12.24 -4.92
C ALA A 498 28.18 10.79 -5.19
N GLU A 499 29.38 10.42 -4.74
CA GLU A 499 29.87 9.03 -4.84
C GLU A 499 29.07 8.09 -3.92
N PHE A 500 28.72 8.49 -2.70
CA PHE A 500 27.85 7.71 -1.82
C PHE A 500 26.49 7.43 -2.46
N LYS A 501 25.91 8.44 -3.12
CA LYS A 501 24.63 8.31 -3.85
C LYS A 501 24.73 7.30 -5.01
N LYS A 502 25.86 7.22 -5.69
CA LYS A 502 26.14 6.24 -6.74
C LYS A 502 26.39 4.82 -6.21
N GLY A 503 26.52 4.67 -4.88
CA GLY A 503 26.83 3.40 -4.22
C GLY A 503 28.32 3.15 -4.01
N ASN A 504 29.20 4.13 -4.23
CA ASN A 504 30.64 4.02 -4.02
C ASN A 504 31.03 4.53 -2.63
N LEU A 505 32.10 3.96 -2.09
CA LEU A 505 32.73 4.40 -0.82
C LEU A 505 34.24 4.58 -1.08
N PRO A 506 34.67 5.71 -1.67
CA PRO A 506 36.09 5.95 -1.95
C PRO A 506 36.85 6.14 -0.65
N GLU A 507 38.00 5.46 -0.48
CA GLU A 507 38.80 5.51 0.74
C GLU A 507 39.26 6.92 1.11
N ASP A 508 39.69 7.70 0.13
CA ASP A 508 40.08 9.08 0.37
C ASP A 508 38.89 9.96 0.77
N GLY A 509 37.71 9.69 0.20
CA GLY A 509 36.48 10.37 0.61
C GLY A 509 36.09 10.05 2.06
N LEU A 510 36.20 8.77 2.46
CA LEU A 510 35.98 8.34 3.84
C LEU A 510 36.98 8.99 4.81
N LYS A 511 38.27 9.06 4.46
CA LYS A 511 39.30 9.75 5.27
C LYS A 511 38.96 11.23 5.46
N LYS A 512 38.58 11.94 4.39
CA LYS A 512 38.17 13.35 4.46
C LYS A 512 36.94 13.54 5.33
N MET A 513 35.93 12.67 5.17
CA MET A 513 34.70 12.68 5.98
C MET A 513 35.01 12.47 7.47
N VAL A 514 35.84 11.48 7.81
CA VAL A 514 36.24 11.20 9.19
C VAL A 514 37.06 12.35 9.77
N ALA A 515 37.95 12.96 9.01
CA ALA A 515 38.70 14.15 9.44
C ALA A 515 37.77 15.34 9.74
N LEU A 516 36.76 15.57 8.89
CA LEU A 516 35.73 16.57 9.12
C LEU A 516 34.94 16.30 10.41
N ALA A 517 34.48 15.07 10.60
CA ALA A 517 33.76 14.68 11.81
C ALA A 517 34.61 14.87 13.07
N ASN A 518 35.87 14.42 13.06
CA ASN A 518 36.79 14.62 14.19
C ASN A 518 37.07 16.07 14.52
N GLY A 519 37.05 16.98 13.52
CA GLY A 519 37.17 18.41 13.73
C GLY A 519 35.97 19.03 14.44
N LEU A 520 34.77 18.48 14.27
CA LEU A 520 33.53 18.93 14.88
C LEU A 520 33.28 18.38 16.29
N ILE A 521 33.64 17.09 16.53
CA ILE A 521 33.38 16.38 17.79
C ILE A 521 33.73 17.14 19.05
N PRO A 522 34.89 17.86 19.15
CA PRO A 522 35.24 18.62 20.38
C PRO A 522 34.18 19.61 20.84
N SER A 523 33.41 20.18 19.93
CA SER A 523 32.32 21.11 20.24
C SER A 523 31.07 20.48 20.85
N TYR A 524 30.99 19.14 20.87
CA TYR A 524 29.81 18.37 21.28
C TYR A 524 30.10 17.37 22.44
N LYS A 525 31.23 17.50 23.12
CA LYS A 525 31.64 16.58 24.20
C LYS A 525 30.90 16.74 25.52
N SER A 526 30.20 17.82 25.75
CA SER A 526 29.51 18.12 27.03
C SER A 526 28.10 18.65 26.80
#